data_b47e661a94c9da9ead5c493aad176b51
#
_entry.id   b47e661a94c9da9ead5c493aad176b51
#
_cell.length_a   1.000
_cell.length_b   1.000
_cell.length_c   1.000
_cell.angle_alpha   90.00
_cell.angle_beta   90.00
_cell.angle_gamma   90.00
#
_symmetry.space_group_name_H-M   'P 1'
#
loop_
_entity.id
_entity.type
_entity.pdbx_description
1 polymer ?
#
loop_
_entity_poly.entity_id
_entity_poly.type
_entity_poly.pdbx_seq_one_letter_code
_entity_poly.pdbx_strand_id
1 'polypeptide(L)'
;YETDAQGKETMLTVKEKKIAAEIEKEEIQEEELAGEAIAENTKELPKPVKKSLYMILLSIFFWFAAYNAVTTAFSRYAVKVWGLEGGGFADCLMVATVAAIFSYIPIGMISEKFGRKKCIQGGLLLLLISYLSAAFFPVYHPAINIGFILIGIGWASISVNSLPMIVEICSLGDVGKYTGVYYTFSMAAQIFTPIFSGFLMQHISYRVLFPYACVFTILAMITMCMVKHGDSKPQAKKKVWEHFDVED
;
A
#
# COMPACT_ATOMS: atom_id res chain seq x y z
N TYR A 1 -37.81 -58.81 2.86
CA TYR A 1 -36.63 -58.21 2.19
C TYR A 1 -36.76 -56.70 1.96
N GLU A 2 -37.98 -56.18 1.84
CA GLU A 2 -38.21 -54.72 1.65
C GLU A 2 -38.12 -53.91 2.94
N THR A 3 -38.36 -54.49 4.10
CA THR A 3 -38.34 -53.81 5.39
C THR A 3 -36.94 -53.42 5.85
N ASP A 4 -35.89 -54.15 5.49
CA ASP A 4 -34.50 -53.85 5.89
C ASP A 4 -33.89 -52.71 5.10
N ALA A 5 -34.23 -52.55 3.82
CA ALA A 5 -33.74 -51.49 2.99
C ALA A 5 -34.33 -50.11 3.40
N GLN A 6 -35.63 -50.08 3.69
CA GLN A 6 -36.35 -48.88 4.12
C GLN A 6 -35.95 -48.42 5.53
N GLY A 7 -35.68 -49.38 6.46
CA GLY A 7 -35.22 -49.10 7.79
C GLY A 7 -33.76 -48.51 7.80
N LYS A 8 -32.94 -49.01 6.87
CA LYS A 8 -31.57 -48.51 6.74
C LYS A 8 -31.47 -47.14 6.09
N GLU A 9 -32.32 -46.86 5.09
CA GLU A 9 -32.44 -45.50 4.49
C GLU A 9 -32.99 -44.51 5.51
N THR A 10 -33.96 -44.89 6.33
CA THR A 10 -34.51 -43.99 7.35
C THR A 10 -33.51 -43.67 8.45
N MET A 11 -32.64 -44.64 8.84
CA MET A 11 -31.55 -44.36 9.79
C MET A 11 -30.41 -43.50 9.22
N LEU A 12 -30.07 -43.68 7.95
CA LEU A 12 -29.08 -42.83 7.27
C LEU A 12 -29.56 -41.39 7.14
N THR A 13 -30.79 -41.16 6.73
CA THR A 13 -31.39 -39.81 6.63
C THR A 13 -31.54 -39.12 7.98
N VAL A 14 -31.83 -39.86 9.05
CA VAL A 14 -31.89 -39.30 10.41
C VAL A 14 -30.47 -38.92 10.90
N LYS A 15 -29.44 -39.70 10.55
CA LYS A 15 -28.04 -39.39 10.91
C LYS A 15 -27.50 -38.22 10.11
N GLU A 16 -27.82 -38.12 8.84
CA GLU A 16 -27.47 -36.98 7.99
C GLU A 16 -28.17 -35.70 8.45
N LYS A 17 -29.44 -35.73 8.82
CA LYS A 17 -30.13 -34.59 9.41
C LYS A 17 -29.56 -34.14 10.75
N LYS A 18 -29.09 -35.09 11.59
CA LYS A 18 -28.41 -34.72 12.85
C LYS A 18 -27.07 -34.05 12.59
N ILE A 19 -26.28 -34.59 11.66
CA ILE A 19 -24.97 -34.01 11.29
C ILE A 19 -25.17 -32.61 10.67
N ALA A 20 -26.15 -32.45 9.79
CA ALA A 20 -26.49 -31.15 9.21
C ALA A 20 -26.92 -30.12 10.27
N ALA A 21 -27.74 -30.55 11.25
CA ALA A 21 -28.16 -29.69 12.36
C ALA A 21 -27.03 -29.36 13.37
N GLU A 22 -26.03 -30.23 13.50
CA GLU A 22 -24.81 -29.94 14.27
C GLU A 22 -23.91 -28.95 13.55
N ILE A 23 -23.70 -29.13 12.24
CA ILE A 23 -22.91 -28.19 11.41
C ILE A 23 -23.59 -26.81 11.41
N GLU A 24 -24.90 -26.73 11.21
CA GLU A 24 -25.64 -25.46 11.23
C GLU A 24 -25.55 -24.76 12.61
N LYS A 25 -25.50 -25.52 13.69
CA LYS A 25 -25.28 -24.95 15.03
C LYS A 25 -23.85 -24.46 15.25
N GLU A 26 -22.86 -25.19 14.74
CA GLU A 26 -21.46 -24.76 14.81
C GLU A 26 -21.24 -23.51 13.94
N GLU A 27 -21.80 -23.42 12.75
CA GLU A 27 -21.74 -22.25 11.89
C GLU A 27 -22.40 -21.02 12.56
N ILE A 28 -23.58 -21.17 13.16
CA ILE A 28 -24.29 -20.09 13.88
C ILE A 28 -23.44 -19.64 15.09
N GLN A 29 -22.82 -20.57 15.81
CA GLN A 29 -22.02 -20.25 16.97
C GLN A 29 -20.70 -19.58 16.58
N GLU A 30 -20.10 -19.95 15.43
CA GLU A 30 -18.95 -19.24 14.87
C GLU A 30 -19.31 -17.84 14.37
N GLU A 31 -20.50 -17.67 13.74
CA GLU A 31 -20.98 -16.34 13.34
C GLU A 31 -21.32 -15.45 14.54
N GLU A 32 -21.92 -15.99 15.61
CA GLU A 32 -22.16 -15.24 16.86
C GLU A 32 -20.86 -14.84 17.54
N LEU A 33 -19.89 -15.75 17.67
CA LEU A 33 -18.57 -15.46 18.22
C LEU A 33 -17.79 -14.45 17.38
N ALA A 34 -17.87 -14.57 16.06
CA ALA A 34 -17.28 -13.58 15.13
C ALA A 34 -18.00 -12.22 15.27
N GLY A 35 -19.33 -12.23 15.40
CA GLY A 35 -20.14 -11.02 15.62
C GLY A 35 -19.83 -10.34 16.94
N GLU A 36 -19.68 -11.10 18.05
CA GLU A 36 -19.29 -10.58 19.35
C GLU A 36 -17.85 -10.05 19.35
N ALA A 37 -16.91 -10.76 18.72
CA ALA A 37 -15.52 -10.29 18.54
C ALA A 37 -15.45 -9.01 17.69
N ILE A 38 -16.32 -8.87 16.69
CA ILE A 38 -16.46 -7.65 15.88
C ILE A 38 -17.06 -6.50 16.73
N ALA A 39 -18.08 -6.80 17.53
CA ALA A 39 -18.73 -5.81 18.41
C ALA A 39 -17.82 -5.34 19.55
N GLU A 40 -17.02 -6.23 20.12
CA GLU A 40 -16.06 -5.89 21.17
C GLU A 40 -14.86 -5.10 20.62
N ASN A 41 -14.51 -5.29 19.35
CA ASN A 41 -13.42 -4.59 18.65
C ASN A 41 -13.82 -3.27 17.97
N THR A 42 -15.11 -2.89 17.95
CA THR A 42 -15.58 -1.60 17.43
C THR A 42 -15.37 -0.45 18.43
N LYS A 43 -14.44 -0.58 19.38
CA LYS A 43 -14.01 0.56 20.20
C LYS A 43 -13.43 1.63 19.28
N GLU A 44 -14.04 2.81 19.27
CA GLU A 44 -13.52 3.95 18.51
C GLU A 44 -12.04 4.17 18.79
N LEU A 45 -11.25 4.26 17.73
CA LEU A 45 -9.81 4.54 17.85
C LEU A 45 -9.57 5.77 18.73
N PRO A 46 -8.63 5.75 19.67
CA PRO A 46 -8.27 6.90 20.49
C PRO A 46 -7.95 8.12 19.62
N LYS A 47 -8.30 9.32 20.06
CA LYS A 47 -8.08 10.57 19.31
C LYS A 47 -6.67 10.73 18.74
N PRO A 48 -5.57 10.40 19.47
CA PRO A 48 -4.20 10.49 18.93
C PRO A 48 -3.94 9.50 17.79
N VAL A 49 -4.54 8.30 17.86
CA VAL A 49 -4.42 7.26 16.83
C VAL A 49 -5.21 7.65 15.57
N LYS A 50 -6.44 8.17 15.73
CA LYS A 50 -7.23 8.75 14.63
C LYS A 50 -6.45 9.86 13.92
N LYS A 51 -5.77 10.75 14.66
CA LYS A 51 -4.94 11.81 14.06
C LYS A 51 -3.79 11.21 13.24
N SER A 52 -3.09 10.20 13.75
CA SER A 52 -2.02 9.53 12.99
C SER A 52 -2.56 8.87 11.73
N LEU A 53 -3.72 8.21 11.80
CA LEU A 53 -4.37 7.60 10.65
C LEU A 53 -4.69 8.65 9.57
N TYR A 54 -5.30 9.79 9.94
CA TYR A 54 -5.57 10.87 8.97
C TYR A 54 -4.28 11.41 8.33
N MET A 55 -3.20 11.54 9.10
CA MET A 55 -1.91 12.01 8.56
C MET A 55 -1.32 10.99 7.59
N ILE A 56 -1.44 9.68 7.86
CA ILE A 56 -1.01 8.64 6.90
C ILE A 56 -1.85 8.68 5.63
N LEU A 57 -3.18 8.76 5.74
CA LEU A 57 -4.09 8.83 4.59
C LEU A 57 -3.79 10.07 3.72
N LEU A 58 -3.53 11.20 4.35
CA LEU A 58 -3.15 12.42 3.65
C LEU A 58 -1.77 12.29 2.98
N SER A 59 -0.81 11.61 3.64
CA SER A 59 0.47 11.27 3.04
C SER A 59 0.29 10.39 1.81
N ILE A 60 -0.60 9.38 1.90
CA ILE A 60 -0.93 8.48 0.78
C ILE A 60 -1.44 9.30 -0.41
N PHE A 61 -2.40 10.19 -0.20
CA PHE A 61 -2.89 11.05 -1.25
C PHE A 61 -1.75 11.84 -1.90
N PHE A 62 -0.88 12.46 -1.12
CA PHE A 62 0.18 13.31 -1.64
C PHE A 62 1.25 12.53 -2.41
N TRP A 63 1.76 11.39 -1.90
CA TRP A 63 2.76 10.65 -2.66
C TRP A 63 2.18 9.97 -3.90
N PHE A 64 0.91 9.52 -3.87
CA PHE A 64 0.24 9.05 -5.07
C PHE A 64 0.05 10.20 -6.08
N ALA A 65 -0.27 11.40 -5.63
CA ALA A 65 -0.38 12.57 -6.49
C ALA A 65 0.96 12.93 -7.14
N ALA A 66 2.07 12.86 -6.40
CA ALA A 66 3.41 13.08 -6.95
C ALA A 66 3.80 12.02 -7.98
N TYR A 67 3.68 10.74 -7.61
CA TYR A 67 4.10 9.63 -8.45
C TYR A 67 3.25 9.49 -9.72
N ASN A 68 1.92 9.59 -9.59
CA ASN A 68 1.02 9.48 -10.74
C ASN A 68 1.19 10.65 -11.73
N ALA A 69 1.54 11.86 -11.29
CA ALA A 69 1.85 12.95 -12.22
C ALA A 69 3.01 12.56 -13.14
N VAL A 70 4.09 12.02 -12.55
CA VAL A 70 5.25 11.62 -13.34
C VAL A 70 4.90 10.44 -14.25
N THR A 71 4.29 9.38 -13.76
CA THR A 71 4.02 8.18 -14.57
C THR A 71 3.02 8.43 -15.70
N THR A 72 2.04 9.31 -15.51
CA THR A 72 0.99 9.59 -16.52
C THR A 72 1.38 10.68 -17.51
N ALA A 73 2.12 11.69 -17.08
CA ALA A 73 2.43 12.85 -17.91
C ALA A 73 3.90 12.88 -18.42
N PHE A 74 4.74 11.98 -17.95
CA PHE A 74 6.16 11.94 -18.31
C PHE A 74 6.41 11.80 -19.81
N SER A 75 5.62 11.02 -20.53
CA SER A 75 5.74 10.87 -21.97
C SER A 75 5.64 12.21 -22.69
N ARG A 76 4.65 13.03 -22.30
CA ARG A 76 4.49 14.38 -22.89
C ARG A 76 5.63 15.31 -22.52
N TYR A 77 6.08 15.25 -21.25
CA TYR A 77 7.24 16.01 -20.79
C TYR A 77 8.48 15.64 -21.56
N ALA A 78 8.79 14.35 -21.67
CA ALA A 78 10.00 13.83 -22.32
C ALA A 78 10.06 14.24 -23.80
N VAL A 79 8.95 14.18 -24.52
CA VAL A 79 8.88 14.62 -25.90
C VAL A 79 9.00 16.14 -26.02
N LYS A 80 8.25 16.92 -25.22
CA LYS A 80 8.18 18.38 -25.37
C LYS A 80 9.36 19.13 -24.76
N VAL A 81 9.98 18.59 -23.70
CA VAL A 81 11.07 19.28 -22.97
C VAL A 81 12.43 18.69 -23.31
N TRP A 82 12.53 17.34 -23.39
CA TRP A 82 13.79 16.66 -23.62
C TRP A 82 13.99 16.21 -25.08
N GLY A 83 12.96 16.34 -25.94
CA GLY A 83 13.06 15.93 -27.35
C GLY A 83 13.18 14.41 -27.55
N LEU A 84 12.74 13.60 -26.57
CA LEU A 84 12.79 12.14 -26.68
C LEU A 84 11.67 11.65 -27.58
N GLU A 85 12.02 11.39 -28.84
CA GLU A 85 11.13 10.79 -29.84
C GLU A 85 11.21 9.26 -29.82
N GLY A 86 10.32 8.60 -30.57
CA GLY A 86 10.39 7.16 -30.82
C GLY A 86 10.21 6.26 -29.60
N GLY A 87 9.60 6.78 -28.52
CA GLY A 87 9.34 5.96 -27.32
C GLY A 87 10.46 5.94 -26.29
N GLY A 88 11.54 6.74 -26.44
CA GLY A 88 12.67 6.80 -25.49
C GLY A 88 12.27 7.15 -24.04
N PHE A 89 11.10 7.75 -23.82
CA PHE A 89 10.54 7.94 -22.49
C PHE A 89 10.19 6.61 -21.80
N ALA A 90 9.81 5.59 -22.58
CA ALA A 90 9.46 4.28 -22.03
C ALA A 90 10.66 3.58 -21.43
N ASP A 91 11.87 3.77 -21.99
CA ASP A 91 13.10 3.22 -21.44
C ASP A 91 13.37 3.74 -20.03
N CYS A 92 13.15 5.05 -19.81
CA CYS A 92 13.31 5.65 -18.46
C CYS A 92 12.32 5.04 -17.46
N LEU A 93 11.05 4.89 -17.85
CA LEU A 93 10.02 4.29 -16.97
C LEU A 93 10.29 2.79 -16.75
N MET A 94 10.80 2.09 -17.74
CA MET A 94 11.20 0.68 -17.62
C MET A 94 12.34 0.53 -16.61
N VAL A 95 13.36 1.39 -16.66
CA VAL A 95 14.45 1.41 -15.67
C VAL A 95 13.92 1.57 -14.26
N ALA A 96 12.97 2.50 -14.02
CA ALA A 96 12.35 2.68 -12.71
C ALA A 96 11.57 1.43 -12.28
N THR A 97 10.80 0.83 -13.20
CA THR A 97 10.01 -0.37 -12.91
C THR A 97 10.89 -1.56 -12.55
N VAL A 98 11.95 -1.80 -13.31
CA VAL A 98 12.93 -2.87 -13.04
C VAL A 98 13.60 -2.66 -11.69
N ALA A 99 14.05 -1.43 -11.41
CA ALA A 99 14.63 -1.08 -10.10
C ALA A 99 13.65 -1.33 -8.95
N ALA A 100 12.35 -1.00 -9.13
CA ALA A 100 11.32 -1.26 -8.13
C ALA A 100 11.16 -2.77 -7.88
N ILE A 101 11.06 -3.59 -8.93
CA ILE A 101 10.88 -5.05 -8.82
C ILE A 101 12.01 -5.67 -8.00
N PHE A 102 13.27 -5.36 -8.32
CA PHE A 102 14.40 -5.88 -7.56
C PHE A 102 14.49 -5.34 -6.13
N SER A 103 13.89 -4.20 -5.86
CA SER A 103 13.92 -3.55 -4.54
C SER A 103 12.84 -4.06 -3.58
N TYR A 104 11.75 -4.67 -4.05
CA TYR A 104 10.64 -5.08 -3.19
C TYR A 104 11.08 -6.03 -2.06
N ILE A 105 11.87 -7.06 -2.38
CA ILE A 105 12.31 -8.05 -1.39
C ILE A 105 13.31 -7.45 -0.39
N PRO A 106 14.42 -6.79 -0.82
CA PRO A 106 15.36 -6.17 0.12
C PRO A 106 14.71 -5.14 1.03
N ILE A 107 13.80 -4.33 0.49
CA ILE A 107 13.11 -3.29 1.27
C ILE A 107 12.17 -3.90 2.30
N GLY A 108 11.47 -5.00 1.97
CA GLY A 108 10.70 -5.76 2.94
C GLY A 108 11.54 -6.16 4.15
N MET A 109 12.73 -6.71 3.91
CA MET A 109 13.68 -7.11 4.95
C MET A 109 14.23 -5.91 5.74
N ILE A 110 14.51 -4.79 5.06
CA ILE A 110 14.99 -3.55 5.70
C ILE A 110 13.90 -2.97 6.59
N SER A 111 12.65 -2.99 6.16
CA SER A 111 11.53 -2.45 6.92
C SER A 111 11.27 -3.21 8.23
N GLU A 112 11.58 -4.50 8.27
CA GLU A 112 11.53 -5.30 9.48
C GLU A 112 12.54 -4.84 10.54
N LYS A 113 13.70 -4.33 10.12
CA LYS A 113 14.76 -3.87 11.05
C LYS A 113 14.59 -2.42 11.50
N PHE A 114 14.27 -1.54 10.55
CA PHE A 114 14.28 -0.10 10.76
C PHE A 114 12.90 0.50 11.07
N GLY A 115 11.82 -0.26 10.81
CA GLY A 115 10.44 0.19 10.93
C GLY A 115 9.89 0.76 9.62
N ARG A 116 8.56 0.60 9.44
CA ARG A 116 7.87 0.96 8.20
C ARG A 116 7.89 2.46 7.93
N LYS A 117 7.67 3.27 8.97
CA LYS A 117 7.68 4.74 8.86
C LYS A 117 8.99 5.26 8.31
N LYS A 118 10.13 4.78 8.82
CA LYS A 118 11.46 5.22 8.37
C LYS A 118 11.73 4.80 6.92
N CYS A 119 11.28 3.61 6.52
CA CYS A 119 11.40 3.14 5.15
C CYS A 119 10.57 4.00 4.19
N ILE A 120 9.34 4.36 4.55
CA ILE A 120 8.52 5.28 3.75
C ILE A 120 9.19 6.66 3.64
N GLN A 121 9.71 7.20 4.75
CA GLN A 121 10.42 8.49 4.73
C GLN A 121 11.68 8.44 3.87
N GLY A 122 12.45 7.35 3.93
CA GLY A 122 13.59 7.12 3.04
C GLY A 122 13.17 7.05 1.58
N GLY A 123 12.08 6.35 1.28
CA GLY A 123 11.51 6.29 -0.06
C GLY A 123 11.07 7.66 -0.59
N LEU A 124 10.38 8.45 0.24
CA LEU A 124 9.99 9.83 -0.11
C LEU A 124 11.21 10.72 -0.36
N LEU A 125 12.28 10.57 0.42
CA LEU A 125 13.54 11.31 0.20
C LEU A 125 14.17 10.94 -1.14
N LEU A 126 14.22 9.65 -1.50
CA LEU A 126 14.73 9.19 -2.80
C LEU A 126 13.91 9.76 -3.95
N LEU A 127 12.58 9.77 -3.85
CA LEU A 127 11.69 10.38 -4.84
C LEU A 127 11.98 11.88 -4.97
N LEU A 128 12.10 12.59 -3.84
CA LEU A 128 12.36 14.03 -3.84
C LEU A 128 13.69 14.38 -4.52
N ILE A 129 14.77 13.68 -4.18
CA ILE A 129 16.08 13.87 -4.81
C ILE A 129 16.00 13.63 -6.32
N SER A 130 15.29 12.57 -6.74
CA SER A 130 15.13 12.23 -8.14
C SER A 130 14.32 13.28 -8.91
N TYR A 131 13.20 13.74 -8.36
CA TYR A 131 12.37 14.77 -8.99
C TYR A 131 13.08 16.11 -9.04
N LEU A 132 13.81 16.49 -8.00
CA LEU A 132 14.64 17.69 -7.99
C LEU A 132 15.73 17.61 -9.06
N SER A 133 16.47 16.49 -9.14
CA SER A 133 17.50 16.33 -10.17
C SER A 133 16.91 16.43 -11.57
N ALA A 134 15.78 15.76 -11.85
CA ALA A 134 15.11 15.81 -13.15
C ALA A 134 14.61 17.24 -13.51
N ALA A 135 14.20 18.02 -12.52
CA ALA A 135 13.78 19.41 -12.74
C ALA A 135 14.92 20.33 -13.25
N PHE A 136 16.16 20.02 -12.87
CA PHE A 136 17.34 20.80 -13.29
C PHE A 136 17.91 20.40 -14.65
N PHE A 137 17.51 19.25 -15.21
CA PHE A 137 17.97 18.85 -16.55
C PHE A 137 17.17 19.53 -17.67
N PRO A 138 17.75 20.46 -18.44
CA PRO A 138 17.05 21.16 -19.51
C PRO A 138 16.82 20.26 -20.74
N VAL A 139 17.66 19.25 -20.94
CA VAL A 139 17.64 18.27 -22.02
C VAL A 139 17.91 16.88 -21.49
N TYR A 140 17.56 15.88 -22.26
CA TYR A 140 17.83 14.50 -21.87
C TYR A 140 19.36 14.24 -21.79
N HIS A 141 19.74 13.59 -20.71
CA HIS A 141 21.09 13.04 -20.53
C HIS A 141 20.99 11.64 -19.91
N PRO A 142 21.80 10.65 -20.35
CA PRO A 142 21.73 9.28 -19.81
C PRO A 142 21.82 9.17 -18.28
N ALA A 143 22.51 10.11 -17.62
CA ALA A 143 22.59 10.17 -16.15
C ALA A 143 21.20 10.32 -15.47
N ILE A 144 20.18 10.78 -16.18
CA ILE A 144 18.80 10.87 -15.69
C ILE A 144 18.27 9.49 -15.28
N ASN A 145 18.74 8.41 -15.92
CA ASN A 145 18.36 7.05 -15.58
C ASN A 145 18.75 6.67 -14.14
N ILE A 146 19.78 7.27 -13.55
CA ILE A 146 20.10 7.11 -12.14
C ILE A 146 18.93 7.64 -11.27
N GLY A 147 18.36 8.77 -11.65
CA GLY A 147 17.16 9.30 -11.01
C GLY A 147 15.97 8.34 -11.12
N PHE A 148 15.77 7.71 -12.28
CA PHE A 148 14.71 6.72 -12.46
C PHE A 148 14.93 5.45 -11.63
N ILE A 149 16.17 4.99 -11.46
CA ILE A 149 16.50 3.91 -10.51
C ILE A 149 16.08 4.32 -9.09
N LEU A 150 16.42 5.53 -8.65
CA LEU A 150 16.05 6.03 -7.33
C LEU A 150 14.52 6.18 -7.17
N ILE A 151 13.80 6.56 -8.24
CA ILE A 151 12.32 6.57 -8.26
C ILE A 151 11.79 5.16 -8.02
N GLY A 152 12.34 4.15 -8.70
CA GLY A 152 11.92 2.76 -8.53
C GLY A 152 12.14 2.26 -7.10
N ILE A 153 13.33 2.46 -6.54
CA ILE A 153 13.65 2.10 -5.15
C ILE A 153 12.76 2.84 -4.16
N GLY A 154 12.59 4.16 -4.35
CA GLY A 154 11.75 5.00 -3.51
C GLY A 154 10.28 4.55 -3.53
N TRP A 155 9.75 4.26 -4.71
CA TRP A 155 8.39 3.75 -4.85
C TRP A 155 8.20 2.38 -4.20
N ALA A 156 9.15 1.45 -4.36
CA ALA A 156 9.12 0.16 -3.69
C ALA A 156 9.11 0.32 -2.16
N SER A 157 9.92 1.26 -1.63
CA SER A 157 9.97 1.55 -0.18
C SER A 157 8.64 2.03 0.37
N ILE A 158 7.90 2.82 -0.41
CA ILE A 158 6.58 3.32 -0.02
C ILE A 158 5.53 2.22 -0.14
N SER A 159 5.43 1.56 -1.29
CA SER A 159 4.35 0.62 -1.59
C SER A 159 4.35 -0.63 -0.71
N VAL A 160 5.52 -1.18 -0.38
CA VAL A 160 5.63 -2.35 0.52
C VAL A 160 5.17 -2.02 1.94
N ASN A 161 5.35 -0.78 2.38
CA ASN A 161 5.15 -0.41 3.78
C ASN A 161 3.83 0.32 4.05
N SER A 162 3.22 0.94 3.04
CA SER A 162 2.07 1.85 3.25
C SER A 162 0.80 1.15 3.71
N LEU A 163 0.37 0.10 3.02
CA LEU A 163 -0.84 -0.64 3.40
C LEU A 163 -0.67 -1.39 4.73
N PRO A 164 0.42 -2.16 4.96
CA PRO A 164 0.66 -2.80 6.25
C PRO A 164 0.68 -1.81 7.43
N MET A 165 1.22 -0.60 7.25
CA MET A 165 1.23 0.43 8.28
C MET A 165 -0.18 0.89 8.70
N ILE A 166 -1.13 0.93 7.76
CA ILE A 166 -2.53 1.24 8.07
C ILE A 166 -3.20 0.07 8.80
N VAL A 167 -2.97 -1.15 8.32
CA VAL A 167 -3.55 -2.36 8.92
C VAL A 167 -3.08 -2.54 10.36
N GLU A 168 -1.83 -2.21 10.68
CA GLU A 168 -1.28 -2.27 12.04
C GLU A 168 -1.93 -1.28 13.03
N ILE A 169 -2.53 -0.20 12.54
CA ILE A 169 -3.27 0.76 13.38
C ILE A 169 -4.65 0.23 13.76
N CYS A 170 -5.17 -0.70 12.98
CA CYS A 170 -6.54 -1.18 13.07
C CYS A 170 -6.64 -2.42 13.96
N SER A 171 -7.76 -2.59 14.62
CA SER A 171 -8.13 -3.88 15.22
C SER A 171 -8.47 -4.90 14.11
N LEU A 172 -8.34 -6.18 14.40
CA LEU A 172 -8.55 -7.26 13.41
C LEU A 172 -9.92 -7.18 12.71
N GLY A 173 -10.97 -6.75 13.41
CA GLY A 173 -12.33 -6.61 12.85
C GLY A 173 -12.48 -5.48 11.82
N ASP A 174 -11.58 -4.51 11.81
CA ASP A 174 -11.69 -3.29 10.99
C ASP A 174 -10.77 -3.27 9.76
N VAL A 175 -9.98 -4.33 9.53
CA VAL A 175 -8.98 -4.40 8.46
C VAL A 175 -9.58 -4.09 7.08
N GLY A 176 -10.73 -4.67 6.76
CA GLY A 176 -11.42 -4.44 5.48
C GLY A 176 -11.82 -2.98 5.28
N LYS A 177 -12.37 -2.35 6.31
CA LYS A 177 -12.77 -0.93 6.32
C LYS A 177 -11.58 -0.01 6.05
N TYR A 178 -10.48 -0.19 6.76
CA TYR A 178 -9.30 0.68 6.62
C TYR A 178 -8.51 0.41 5.34
N THR A 179 -8.52 -0.83 4.84
CA THR A 179 -8.03 -1.16 3.50
C THR A 179 -8.86 -0.42 2.44
N GLY A 180 -10.19 -0.41 2.56
CA GLY A 180 -11.06 0.38 1.68
C GLY A 180 -10.76 1.87 1.73
N VAL A 181 -10.55 2.44 2.91
CA VAL A 181 -10.17 3.85 3.08
C VAL A 181 -8.80 4.14 2.43
N TYR A 182 -7.80 3.25 2.60
CA TYR A 182 -6.51 3.35 1.90
C TYR A 182 -6.69 3.48 0.39
N TYR A 183 -7.46 2.56 -0.21
CA TYR A 183 -7.71 2.59 -1.65
C TYR A 183 -8.51 3.81 -2.08
N THR A 184 -9.45 4.29 -1.27
CA THR A 184 -10.20 5.51 -1.55
C THR A 184 -9.26 6.71 -1.69
N PHE A 185 -8.32 6.91 -0.76
CA PHE A 185 -7.37 8.02 -0.82
C PHE A 185 -6.37 7.88 -1.98
N SER A 186 -5.88 6.67 -2.25
CA SER A 186 -4.96 6.42 -3.36
C SER A 186 -5.64 6.61 -4.72
N MET A 187 -6.89 6.12 -4.88
CA MET A 187 -7.67 6.30 -6.11
C MET A 187 -8.09 7.76 -6.31
N ALA A 188 -8.48 8.47 -5.25
CA ALA A 188 -8.77 9.90 -5.32
C ALA A 188 -7.56 10.68 -5.85
N ALA A 189 -6.35 10.36 -5.38
CA ALA A 189 -5.12 10.95 -5.90
C ALA A 189 -4.90 10.61 -7.38
N GLN A 190 -5.17 9.36 -7.80
CA GLN A 190 -5.02 8.94 -9.20
C GLN A 190 -6.00 9.63 -10.15
N ILE A 191 -7.20 9.97 -9.69
CA ILE A 191 -8.18 10.74 -10.46
C ILE A 191 -7.80 12.23 -10.50
N PHE A 192 -7.47 12.80 -9.34
CA PHE A 192 -7.11 14.20 -9.20
C PHE A 192 -5.87 14.57 -10.02
N THR A 193 -4.85 13.74 -9.98
CA THR A 193 -3.52 14.05 -10.51
C THR A 193 -3.50 14.33 -12.03
N PRO A 194 -4.03 13.45 -12.92
CA PRO A 194 -4.00 13.73 -14.34
C PRO A 194 -4.73 15.01 -14.72
N ILE A 195 -5.82 15.31 -14.01
CA ILE A 195 -6.61 16.53 -14.24
C ILE A 195 -5.80 17.76 -13.85
N PHE A 196 -5.30 17.79 -12.62
CA PHE A 196 -4.62 18.96 -12.07
C PHE A 196 -3.22 19.17 -12.67
N SER A 197 -2.41 18.12 -12.78
CA SER A 197 -1.10 18.22 -13.42
C SER A 197 -1.22 18.54 -14.91
N GLY A 198 -2.19 17.94 -15.61
CA GLY A 198 -2.46 18.22 -17.00
C GLY A 198 -2.88 19.67 -17.24
N PHE A 199 -3.75 20.22 -16.38
CA PHE A 199 -4.13 21.63 -16.41
C PHE A 199 -2.91 22.55 -16.24
N LEU A 200 -2.07 22.31 -15.24
CA LEU A 200 -0.85 23.10 -15.02
C LEU A 200 0.12 23.00 -16.20
N MET A 201 0.32 21.82 -16.77
CA MET A 201 1.19 21.63 -17.93
C MET A 201 0.70 22.35 -19.18
N GLN A 202 -0.61 22.43 -19.39
CA GLN A 202 -1.20 23.13 -20.55
C GLN A 202 -1.18 24.65 -20.41
N HIS A 203 -1.44 25.18 -19.20
CA HIS A 203 -1.63 26.62 -18.98
C HIS A 203 -0.34 27.33 -18.56
N ILE A 204 0.62 26.63 -17.94
CA ILE A 204 1.86 27.24 -17.48
C ILE A 204 3.03 26.78 -18.35
N SER A 205 3.46 25.51 -18.20
CA SER A 205 4.55 24.91 -18.98
C SER A 205 4.64 23.43 -18.71
N TYR A 206 5.11 22.64 -19.66
CA TYR A 206 5.44 21.22 -19.43
C TYR A 206 6.52 21.05 -18.35
N ARG A 207 7.40 22.03 -18.15
CA ARG A 207 8.46 22.00 -17.12
C ARG A 207 7.93 21.98 -15.68
N VAL A 208 6.63 22.24 -15.47
CA VAL A 208 6.00 22.21 -14.13
C VAL A 208 5.89 20.80 -13.57
N LEU A 209 6.01 19.75 -14.38
CA LEU A 209 5.78 18.37 -13.95
C LEU A 209 6.64 17.96 -12.74
N PHE A 210 7.95 18.13 -12.81
CA PHE A 210 8.84 17.76 -11.70
C PHE A 210 8.73 18.69 -10.48
N PRO A 211 8.66 20.02 -10.63
CA PRO A 211 8.31 20.91 -9.52
C PRO A 211 7.01 20.53 -8.81
N TYR A 212 5.97 20.20 -9.56
CA TYR A 212 4.71 19.66 -9.02
C TYR A 212 4.96 18.42 -8.16
N ALA A 213 5.67 17.42 -8.72
CA ALA A 213 5.99 16.20 -8.00
C ALA A 213 6.82 16.46 -6.74
N CYS A 214 7.76 17.41 -6.77
CA CYS A 214 8.53 17.83 -5.59
C CYS A 214 7.63 18.39 -4.48
N VAL A 215 6.72 19.31 -4.83
CA VAL A 215 5.80 19.93 -3.85
C VAL A 215 4.95 18.86 -3.17
N PHE A 216 4.33 17.98 -3.93
CA PHE A 216 3.50 16.92 -3.37
C PHE A 216 4.31 15.89 -2.56
N THR A 217 5.54 15.58 -2.96
CA THR A 217 6.44 14.71 -2.18
C THR A 217 6.86 15.37 -0.86
N ILE A 218 7.10 16.68 -0.85
CA ILE A 218 7.40 17.43 0.39
C ILE A 218 6.18 17.43 1.31
N LEU A 219 4.98 17.65 0.79
CA LEU A 219 3.75 17.58 1.58
C LEU A 219 3.54 16.18 2.17
N ALA A 220 3.80 15.11 1.40
CA ALA A 220 3.78 13.74 1.88
C ALA A 220 4.79 13.52 3.00
N MET A 221 5.99 14.05 2.88
CA MET A 221 7.03 13.94 3.90
C MET A 221 6.66 14.66 5.20
N ILE A 222 6.11 15.88 5.09
CA ILE A 222 5.66 16.66 6.26
C ILE A 222 4.55 15.92 6.99
N THR A 223 3.52 15.45 6.27
CA THR A 223 2.40 14.70 6.87
C THR A 223 2.89 13.39 7.48
N MET A 224 3.82 12.69 6.83
CA MET A 224 4.40 11.46 7.35
C MET A 224 5.26 11.69 8.61
N CYS A 225 5.94 12.83 8.72
CA CYS A 225 6.65 13.21 9.96
C CYS A 225 5.70 13.36 11.14
N MET A 226 4.47 13.85 10.92
CA MET A 226 3.46 14.05 11.97
C MET A 226 2.82 12.74 12.46
N VAL A 227 3.00 11.65 11.79
CA VAL A 227 2.51 10.32 12.19
C VAL A 227 3.28 9.83 13.42
N LYS A 228 2.56 9.42 14.47
CA LYS A 228 3.15 8.91 15.72
C LYS A 228 2.82 7.46 16.05
N HIS A 229 1.82 6.88 15.36
CA HIS A 229 1.31 5.52 15.60
C HIS A 229 1.32 4.71 14.30
N GLY A 230 1.33 3.38 14.39
CA GLY A 230 1.32 2.49 13.23
C GLY A 230 2.71 2.07 12.75
N ASP A 231 3.75 2.37 13.52
CA ASP A 231 5.13 1.91 13.27
C ASP A 231 5.48 0.85 14.34
N SER A 232 4.72 -0.24 14.37
CA SER A 232 5.07 -1.40 15.18
C SER A 232 6.34 -1.99 14.59
N LYS A 233 7.42 -1.96 15.37
CA LYS A 233 8.58 -2.78 15.04
C LYS A 233 8.10 -4.24 15.02
N PRO A 234 8.34 -5.01 13.95
CA PRO A 234 8.01 -6.43 13.96
C PRO A 234 8.65 -7.05 15.21
N GLN A 235 7.84 -7.68 16.04
CA GLN A 235 8.39 -8.52 17.10
C GLN A 235 9.23 -9.57 16.40
N ALA A 236 10.50 -9.71 16.80
CA ALA A 236 11.36 -10.75 16.28
C ALA A 236 10.56 -12.07 16.35
N LYS A 237 10.33 -12.72 15.20
CA LYS A 237 9.66 -14.02 15.16
C LYS A 237 10.39 -14.90 16.14
N LYS A 238 9.73 -15.30 17.23
CA LYS A 238 10.23 -16.38 18.09
C LYS A 238 10.62 -17.50 17.16
N LYS A 239 11.84 -17.99 17.29
CA LYS A 239 12.36 -19.03 16.39
C LYS A 239 11.36 -20.18 16.36
N VAL A 240 11.03 -20.68 15.18
CA VAL A 240 10.06 -21.76 14.95
C VAL A 240 10.35 -22.98 15.83
N TRP A 241 11.56 -23.11 16.35
CA TRP A 241 12.05 -24.16 17.24
C TRP A 241 11.55 -24.04 18.69
N GLU A 242 11.06 -22.88 19.15
CA GLU A 242 10.52 -22.73 20.52
C GLU A 242 9.09 -23.33 20.66
N HIS A 243 8.47 -23.77 19.58
CA HIS A 243 7.18 -24.47 19.62
C HIS A 243 7.33 -26.00 19.74
N PHE A 244 8.54 -26.53 19.79
CA PHE A 244 8.80 -27.97 19.93
C PHE A 244 9.27 -28.40 21.33
N ASP A 245 9.33 -27.47 22.29
CA ASP A 245 9.44 -27.87 23.70
C ASP A 245 8.07 -28.35 24.14
N VAL A 246 7.78 -29.61 23.83
CA VAL A 246 6.68 -30.38 24.41
C VAL A 246 7.15 -30.70 25.83
N GLU A 247 6.39 -30.25 26.79
CA GLU A 247 6.51 -30.64 28.20
C GLU A 247 6.47 -32.20 28.29
N ASP A 248 7.52 -32.79 28.84
CA ASP A 248 7.53 -34.17 29.35
C ASP A 248 6.80 -34.22 30.68
#